data_d7df46df4638243330df311505ac2ad0
#
_entry.id   d7df46df4638243330df311505ac2ad0
#
_cell.length_a   1.000
_cell.length_b   1.000
_cell.length_c   1.000
_cell.angle_alpha   90.00
_cell.angle_beta   90.00
_cell.angle_gamma   90.00
#
_symmetry.space_group_name_H-M   'P 1'
#
loop_
_entity.id
_entity.type
_entity.pdbx_description
1 polymer ?
#
loop_
_entity_poly.entity_id
_entity_poly.type
_entity_poly.pdbx_seq_one_letter_code
_entity_poly.pdbx_strand_id
1 'polypeptide(L)'
;MAKKTPEEARATYELILDAAEQVFCDKGVSQASLCDIASAAGVTRGAIYGHFKNKIDVFNRMHERVHLPIERLAEEAASPQEPDPLGRLRALLVKVLQETASDPRQRRVLEILYHKCEMTPELGP
;
A
#
# COMPACT_ATOMS: atom_id res chain seq x y z
N MET A 1 -27.59 16.93 -6.52
CA MET A 1 -26.43 16.16 -6.98
C MET A 1 -26.71 14.67 -6.92
N ALA A 2 -26.41 13.96 -7.98
CA ALA A 2 -26.58 12.54 -7.98
C ALA A 2 -25.55 11.87 -7.05
N LYS A 3 -25.98 10.90 -6.27
CA LYS A 3 -25.05 10.08 -5.49
C LYS A 3 -24.19 9.24 -6.42
N LYS A 4 -22.92 9.09 -6.08
CA LYS A 4 -22.05 8.15 -6.78
C LYS A 4 -22.53 6.73 -6.57
N THR A 5 -22.47 5.95 -7.63
CA THR A 5 -22.73 4.51 -7.53
C THR A 5 -21.59 3.83 -6.75
N PRO A 6 -21.79 2.61 -6.21
CA PRO A 6 -20.71 1.87 -5.57
C PRO A 6 -19.49 1.67 -6.49
N GLU A 7 -19.72 1.45 -7.80
CA GLU A 7 -18.63 1.31 -8.77
C GLU A 7 -17.85 2.61 -8.95
N GLU A 8 -18.54 3.75 -9.02
CA GLU A 8 -17.91 5.06 -9.14
C GLU A 8 -17.10 5.39 -7.89
N ALA A 9 -17.64 5.11 -6.71
CA ALA A 9 -16.95 5.31 -5.45
C ALA A 9 -15.69 4.43 -5.37
N ARG A 10 -15.77 3.18 -5.83
CA ARG A 10 -14.63 2.26 -5.88
C ARG A 10 -13.57 2.76 -6.84
N ALA A 11 -13.98 3.24 -8.01
CA ALA A 11 -13.06 3.80 -9.02
C ALA A 11 -12.32 5.02 -8.46
N THR A 12 -13.01 5.90 -7.75
CA THR A 12 -12.39 7.06 -7.10
C THR A 12 -11.40 6.64 -6.03
N TYR A 13 -11.75 5.67 -5.20
CA TYR A 13 -10.87 5.10 -4.18
C TYR A 13 -9.56 4.58 -4.79
N GLU A 14 -9.66 3.77 -5.84
CA GLU A 14 -8.48 3.23 -6.52
C GLU A 14 -7.64 4.33 -7.18
N LEU A 15 -8.29 5.32 -7.77
CA LEU A 15 -7.61 6.46 -8.39
C LEU A 15 -6.80 7.26 -7.37
N ILE A 16 -7.35 7.47 -6.18
CA ILE A 16 -6.66 8.16 -5.09
C ILE A 16 -5.43 7.36 -4.64
N LEU A 17 -5.56 6.05 -4.50
CA LEU A 17 -4.43 5.20 -4.10
C LEU A 17 -3.34 5.15 -5.17
N ASP A 18 -3.71 5.12 -6.46
CA ASP A 18 -2.73 5.19 -7.55
C ASP A 18 -1.95 6.52 -7.52
N ALA A 19 -2.66 7.61 -7.31
CA ALA A 19 -2.05 8.93 -7.18
C ALA A 19 -1.14 9.02 -5.95
N ALA A 20 -1.56 8.42 -4.83
CA ALA A 20 -0.77 8.39 -3.60
C ALA A 20 0.55 7.65 -3.82
N GLU A 21 0.55 6.51 -4.53
CA GLU A 21 1.79 5.81 -4.87
C GLU A 21 2.76 6.73 -5.58
N GLN A 22 2.27 7.47 -6.57
CA GLN A 22 3.11 8.38 -7.36
C GLN A 22 3.65 9.53 -6.50
N VAL A 23 2.80 10.17 -5.71
CA VAL A 23 3.18 11.32 -4.89
C VAL A 23 4.18 10.90 -3.80
N PHE A 24 3.93 9.78 -3.13
CA PHE A 24 4.86 9.27 -2.12
C PHE A 24 6.21 8.89 -2.74
N CYS A 25 6.21 8.33 -3.94
CA CYS A 25 7.44 8.01 -4.66
C CYS A 25 8.24 9.27 -4.99
N ASP A 26 7.56 10.32 -5.45
CA ASP A 26 8.21 11.55 -5.91
C ASP A 26 8.67 12.44 -4.75
N LYS A 27 7.88 12.57 -3.71
CA LYS A 27 8.12 13.53 -2.61
C LYS A 27 8.55 12.88 -1.31
N GLY A 28 8.36 11.59 -1.15
CA GLY A 28 8.47 10.91 0.13
C GLY A 28 7.21 11.09 0.96
N VAL A 29 7.00 10.22 1.95
CA VAL A 29 5.77 10.21 2.73
C VAL A 29 5.63 11.45 3.61
N SER A 30 6.72 11.88 4.24
CA SER A 30 6.66 13.03 5.16
C SER A 30 6.33 14.34 4.44
N GLN A 31 6.84 14.53 3.21
CA GLN A 31 6.65 15.75 2.44
C GLN A 31 5.38 15.75 1.60
N ALA A 32 4.79 14.60 1.36
CA ALA A 32 3.53 14.49 0.61
C ALA A 32 2.38 15.04 1.44
N SER A 33 1.41 15.67 0.76
CA SER A 33 0.19 16.14 1.40
C SER A 33 -1.04 15.55 0.73
N LEU A 34 -2.18 15.60 1.42
CA LEU A 34 -3.46 15.19 0.82
C LEU A 34 -3.82 16.08 -0.36
N CYS A 35 -3.43 17.36 -0.32
CA CYS A 35 -3.61 18.27 -1.46
C CYS A 35 -2.81 17.80 -2.68
N ASP A 36 -1.57 17.36 -2.48
CA ASP A 36 -0.74 16.80 -3.56
C ASP A 36 -1.40 15.57 -4.17
N ILE A 37 -1.92 14.69 -3.33
CA ILE A 37 -2.58 13.47 -3.78
C ILE A 37 -3.87 13.80 -4.55
N ALA A 38 -4.68 14.73 -4.01
CA ALA A 38 -5.91 15.17 -4.67
C ALA A 38 -5.62 15.75 -6.06
N SER A 39 -4.61 16.59 -6.13
CA SER A 39 -4.17 17.20 -7.38
C SER A 39 -3.74 16.16 -8.41
N ALA A 40 -2.93 15.21 -7.99
CA ALA A 40 -2.45 14.11 -8.85
C ALA A 40 -3.59 13.20 -9.30
N ALA A 41 -4.58 12.97 -8.45
CA ALA A 41 -5.73 12.13 -8.75
C ALA A 41 -6.79 12.85 -9.60
N GLY A 42 -6.71 14.18 -9.69
CA GLY A 42 -7.73 14.97 -10.37
C GLY A 42 -9.06 15.04 -9.61
N VAL A 43 -9.00 14.96 -8.27
CA VAL A 43 -10.18 15.04 -7.41
C VAL A 43 -10.03 16.18 -6.40
N THR A 44 -11.12 16.51 -5.72
CA THR A 44 -11.08 17.52 -4.66
C THR A 44 -10.50 16.90 -3.37
N ARG A 45 -9.94 17.74 -2.51
CA ARG A 45 -9.50 17.31 -1.19
C ARG A 45 -10.64 16.70 -0.37
N GLY A 46 -11.86 17.29 -0.51
CA GLY A 46 -13.05 16.73 0.13
C GLY A 46 -13.38 15.31 -0.31
N ALA A 47 -13.12 14.99 -1.58
CA ALA A 47 -13.34 13.63 -2.08
C ALA A 47 -12.41 12.61 -1.38
N ILE A 48 -11.18 13.03 -1.06
CA ILE A 48 -10.26 12.16 -0.30
C ILE A 48 -10.84 11.88 1.10
N TYR A 49 -11.31 12.90 1.79
CA TYR A 49 -11.90 12.74 3.13
C TYR A 49 -13.18 11.90 3.13
N GLY A 50 -13.81 11.70 1.99
CA GLY A 50 -14.91 10.75 1.85
C GLY A 50 -14.48 9.29 1.94
N HIS A 51 -13.19 9.01 1.72
CA HIS A 51 -12.65 7.64 1.69
C HIS A 51 -11.60 7.38 2.77
N PHE A 52 -10.86 8.40 3.19
CA PHE A 52 -9.70 8.25 4.09
C PHE A 52 -9.75 9.30 5.19
N LYS A 53 -9.24 8.93 6.37
CA LYS A 53 -9.20 9.82 7.54
C LYS A 53 -8.09 10.85 7.45
N ASN A 54 -6.92 10.43 6.98
CA ASN A 54 -5.70 11.24 6.94
C ASN A 54 -4.67 10.61 6.00
N LYS A 55 -3.51 11.22 5.90
CA LYS A 55 -2.41 10.72 5.06
C LYS A 55 -1.96 9.31 5.45
N ILE A 56 -1.91 9.04 6.75
CA ILE A 56 -1.49 7.72 7.24
C ILE A 56 -2.49 6.64 6.81
N ASP A 57 -3.78 6.95 6.84
CA ASP A 57 -4.83 6.04 6.37
C ASP A 57 -4.66 5.73 4.88
N VAL A 58 -4.37 6.76 4.07
CA VAL A 58 -4.07 6.58 2.64
C VAL A 58 -2.86 5.67 2.45
N PHE A 59 -1.80 5.91 3.20
CA PHE A 59 -0.58 5.09 3.15
C PHE A 59 -0.88 3.64 3.49
N ASN A 60 -1.62 3.40 4.56
CA ASN A 60 -1.95 2.04 5.00
C ASN A 60 -2.79 1.30 3.95
N ARG A 61 -3.78 1.97 3.38
CA ARG A 61 -4.63 1.37 2.34
C ARG A 61 -3.87 1.10 1.06
N MET A 62 -2.97 2.00 0.69
CA MET A 62 -2.06 1.80 -0.44
C MET A 62 -1.20 0.55 -0.23
N HIS A 63 -0.62 0.42 0.95
CA HIS A 63 0.20 -0.72 1.31
C HIS A 63 -0.60 -2.03 1.26
N GLU A 64 -1.84 -2.02 1.76
CA GLU A 64 -2.71 -3.20 1.76
C GLU A 64 -2.98 -3.75 0.36
N ARG A 65 -2.98 -2.91 -0.68
CA ARG A 65 -3.24 -3.38 -2.06
C ARG A 65 -2.17 -4.32 -2.58
N VAL A 66 -0.94 -4.19 -2.09
CA VAL A 66 0.18 -5.05 -2.45
C VAL A 66 0.56 -5.96 -1.31
N HIS A 67 -0.26 -5.98 -0.26
CA HIS A 67 0.02 -6.80 0.90
C HIS A 67 -0.06 -8.26 0.50
N LEU A 68 1.09 -8.84 0.34
CA LEU A 68 1.20 -10.29 0.26
C LEU A 68 0.77 -10.84 1.60
N PRO A 69 0.15 -12.01 1.65
CA PRO A 69 -0.17 -12.64 2.93
C PRO A 69 1.09 -13.16 3.60
N ILE A 70 2.12 -12.29 3.68
CA ILE A 70 3.44 -12.63 4.22
C ILE A 70 3.33 -13.03 5.68
N GLU A 71 2.56 -12.30 6.46
CA GLU A 71 2.35 -12.60 7.87
C GLU A 71 1.74 -13.98 8.05
N ARG A 72 0.67 -14.26 7.30
CA ARG A 72 0.01 -15.56 7.34
C ARG A 72 0.96 -16.69 6.89
N LEU A 73 1.69 -16.48 5.81
CA LEU A 73 2.63 -17.46 5.30
C LEU A 73 3.79 -17.70 6.27
N ALA A 74 4.25 -16.63 6.92
CA ALA A 74 5.28 -16.74 7.95
C ALA A 74 4.76 -17.52 9.16
N GLU A 75 3.52 -17.27 9.59
CA GLU A 75 2.88 -18.02 10.68
C GLU A 75 2.73 -19.49 10.32
N GLU A 76 2.32 -19.79 9.09
CA GLU A 76 2.24 -21.19 8.61
C GLU A 76 3.60 -21.87 8.64
N ALA A 77 4.65 -21.17 8.19
CA ALA A 77 6.02 -21.71 8.23
C ALA A 77 6.53 -21.94 9.65
N ALA A 78 6.10 -21.12 10.60
CA ALA A 78 6.48 -21.22 12.00
C ALA A 78 5.58 -22.21 12.80
N SER A 79 4.53 -22.74 12.17
CA SER A 79 3.60 -23.67 12.84
C SER A 79 4.30 -24.94 13.30
N PRO A 80 3.99 -25.42 14.52
CA PRO A 80 4.53 -26.71 14.98
C PRO A 80 4.11 -27.90 14.10
N GLN A 81 3.04 -27.76 13.33
CA GLN A 81 2.53 -28.79 12.44
C GLN A 81 3.21 -28.79 11.07
N GLU A 82 4.02 -27.76 10.76
CA GLU A 82 4.70 -27.69 9.47
C GLU A 82 5.89 -28.68 9.45
N PRO A 83 5.87 -29.67 8.54
CA PRO A 83 6.94 -30.67 8.49
C PRO A 83 8.25 -30.12 7.92
N ASP A 84 8.21 -29.01 7.18
CA ASP A 84 9.40 -28.41 6.55
C ASP A 84 9.38 -26.88 6.64
N PRO A 85 9.67 -26.32 7.84
CA PRO A 85 9.64 -24.86 8.03
C PRO A 85 10.60 -24.11 7.12
N LEU A 86 11.80 -24.63 6.89
CA LEU A 86 12.79 -23.98 6.04
C LEU A 86 12.38 -23.98 4.58
N GLY A 87 11.79 -25.06 4.10
CA GLY A 87 11.25 -25.13 2.75
C GLY A 87 10.10 -24.16 2.54
N ARG A 88 9.23 -24.02 3.53
CA ARG A 88 8.15 -23.03 3.51
C ARG A 88 8.68 -21.61 3.46
N LEU A 89 9.66 -21.31 4.29
CA LEU A 89 10.28 -19.97 4.32
C LEU A 89 10.96 -19.67 2.99
N ARG A 90 11.67 -20.63 2.43
CA ARG A 90 12.32 -20.51 1.11
C ARG A 90 11.27 -20.21 0.04
N ALA A 91 10.17 -20.96 0.01
CA ALA A 91 9.08 -20.77 -0.95
C ALA A 91 8.48 -19.36 -0.84
N LEU A 92 8.29 -18.86 0.39
CA LEU A 92 7.81 -17.52 0.64
C LEU A 92 8.77 -16.46 0.08
N LEU A 93 10.06 -16.60 0.35
CA LEU A 93 11.06 -15.65 -0.14
C LEU A 93 11.14 -15.65 -1.66
N VAL A 94 11.10 -16.81 -2.28
CA VAL A 94 11.10 -16.93 -3.75
C VAL A 94 9.86 -16.25 -4.32
N LYS A 95 8.69 -16.49 -3.74
CA LYS A 95 7.44 -15.86 -4.17
C LYS A 95 7.52 -14.34 -4.10
N VAL A 96 8.00 -13.80 -2.98
CA VAL A 96 8.14 -12.34 -2.80
C VAL A 96 9.07 -11.77 -3.87
N LEU A 97 10.21 -12.41 -4.12
CA LEU A 97 11.16 -11.97 -5.12
C LEU A 97 10.58 -12.01 -6.54
N GLN A 98 9.87 -13.09 -6.88
CA GLN A 98 9.25 -13.23 -8.19
C GLN A 98 8.17 -12.17 -8.42
N GLU A 99 7.32 -11.95 -7.44
CA GLU A 99 6.27 -10.93 -7.54
C GLU A 99 6.86 -9.52 -7.59
N THR A 100 7.91 -9.25 -6.83
CA THR A 100 8.61 -7.96 -6.88
C THR A 100 9.23 -7.72 -8.25
N ALA A 101 9.78 -8.76 -8.86
CA ALA A 101 10.37 -8.65 -10.19
C ALA A 101 9.33 -8.41 -11.30
N SER A 102 8.13 -8.96 -11.15
CA SER A 102 7.11 -8.93 -12.19
C SER A 102 6.04 -7.86 -12.01
N ASP A 103 5.83 -7.35 -10.80
CA ASP A 103 4.78 -6.37 -10.50
C ASP A 103 5.38 -4.98 -10.22
N PRO A 104 5.23 -4.02 -11.17
CA PRO A 104 5.72 -2.65 -10.97
C PRO A 104 5.12 -1.95 -9.75
N ARG A 105 3.87 -2.24 -9.42
CA ARG A 105 3.21 -1.65 -8.25
C ARG A 105 3.86 -2.13 -6.96
N GLN A 106 4.13 -3.42 -6.85
CA GLN A 106 4.79 -3.97 -5.67
C GLN A 106 6.18 -3.38 -5.49
N ARG A 107 6.95 -3.25 -6.58
CA ARG A 107 8.26 -2.59 -6.52
C ARG A 107 8.15 -1.15 -6.04
N ARG A 108 7.18 -0.40 -6.56
CA ARG A 108 6.97 1.00 -6.18
C ARG A 108 6.63 1.14 -4.70
N VAL A 109 5.72 0.31 -4.20
CA VAL A 109 5.33 0.35 -2.79
C VAL A 109 6.49 -0.06 -1.88
N LEU A 110 7.26 -1.07 -2.26
CA LEU A 110 8.45 -1.45 -1.50
C LEU A 110 9.50 -0.33 -1.49
N GLU A 111 9.69 0.35 -2.61
CA GLU A 111 10.59 1.51 -2.66
C GLU A 111 10.13 2.62 -1.70
N ILE A 112 8.83 2.90 -1.67
CA ILE A 112 8.27 3.89 -0.74
C ILE A 112 8.55 3.48 0.71
N LEU A 113 8.32 2.23 1.05
CA LEU A 113 8.54 1.72 2.41
C LEU A 113 10.00 1.81 2.85
N TYR A 114 10.92 1.44 1.98
CA TYR A 114 12.34 1.32 2.36
C TYR A 114 13.15 2.59 2.13
N HIS A 115 12.74 3.43 1.19
CA HIS A 115 13.55 4.59 0.80
C HIS A 115 12.84 5.94 0.93
N LYS A 116 11.52 5.96 0.95
CA LYS A 116 10.73 7.20 0.93
C LYS A 116 9.88 7.42 2.16
N CYS A 117 9.90 6.48 3.09
CA CYS A 117 9.10 6.54 4.31
C CYS A 117 10.01 6.74 5.52
N GLU A 118 9.84 7.87 6.19
CA GLU A 118 10.50 8.10 7.46
C GLU A 118 9.71 7.41 8.56
N MET A 119 10.41 6.66 9.40
CA MET A 119 9.76 5.99 10.53
C MET A 119 9.40 7.02 11.58
N THR A 120 8.11 7.22 11.77
CA THR A 120 7.56 8.11 12.79
C THR A 120 6.64 7.29 13.70
N PRO A 121 6.28 7.83 14.88
CA PRO A 121 5.34 7.11 15.76
C PRO A 121 4.00 6.80 15.09
N GLU A 122 3.54 7.64 14.19
CA GLU A 122 2.29 7.47 13.46
C GLU A 122 2.34 6.32 12.46
N LEU A 123 3.54 6.01 11.94
CA LEU A 123 3.73 4.91 10.98
C LEU A 123 4.16 3.60 11.65
N GLY A 124 4.28 3.61 12.98
CA GLY A 124 4.61 2.46 13.77
C GLY A 124 6.10 2.35 14.10
N PRO A 125 6.44 1.36 14.89
CA PRO A 125 7.82 1.15 15.29
C PRO A 125 8.69 0.69 14.15
#